data_11f1783a938efea6f98cb83329af1016
#
_entry.id   11f1783a938efea6f98cb83329af1016
#
_cell.length_a   1.000
_cell.length_b   1.000
_cell.length_c   1.000
_cell.angle_alpha   90.00
_cell.angle_beta   90.00
_cell.angle_gamma   90.00
#
_symmetry.space_group_name_H-M   'P 1'
#
loop_
_entity.id
_entity.type
_entity.pdbx_description
1 polymer ?
#
loop_
_entity_poly.entity_id
_entity_poly.type
_entity_poly.pdbx_seq_one_letter_code
_entity_poly.pdbx_strand_id
1 'polypeptide(L)'
;MKRALGNWVVGDRFWDREQELKLFMEYLEDGANVLMIAPRRIGKTSLMREAARQLEGRYICLQVDLQKAHSPADAIVELSIATKPYLSLWGKTTALFGEAFSRVAAKIESLKLDELTLTLRSGITGGDWQARGDRLFEVLAESDKPVIVFLDEVPILVNRLLQGSDYKVTTESRQATDAFMSWLRENTIRHQGRVRIVVTGSIGLEPILRFAGLNATLNTFTPFSLGAWSPEIAVNLLLELGREYGLSLDADSAARMVDRLGYCIPHHVQVYFDNLYRTCKLKGIEQVSTALVDQVYENQMLSIQGHAELSHLEERLKMVLGPELHPFALELLTEVATVGVLTPATADIISSSYCIEGRLNRDVLREILGILEHDGYIQRDHLGDYRAVSKLVNDWWRARFAFGYTPASKRRG
;
A
#
# COMPACT_ATOMS: atom_id res chain seq x y z
N MET A 1 -18.99 -0.50 18.59
CA MET A 1 -18.12 -0.37 17.41
C MET A 1 -18.53 -1.35 16.31
N LYS A 2 -18.44 -1.01 15.01
CA LYS A 2 -18.79 -1.94 13.92
C LYS A 2 -17.53 -2.45 13.22
N ARG A 3 -17.50 -3.75 12.88
CA ARG A 3 -16.42 -4.34 12.09
C ARG A 3 -16.28 -3.66 10.74
N ALA A 4 -15.06 -3.57 10.21
CA ALA A 4 -14.75 -3.00 8.93
C ALA A 4 -14.06 -4.05 8.04
N LEU A 5 -14.74 -4.46 6.98
CA LEU A 5 -14.26 -5.49 6.05
C LEU A 5 -13.99 -4.85 4.70
N GLY A 6 -12.70 -4.73 4.35
CA GLY A 6 -12.27 -4.33 3.02
C GLY A 6 -12.32 -2.85 2.68
N ASN A 7 -12.97 -2.00 3.46
CA ASN A 7 -13.07 -0.55 3.23
C ASN A 7 -12.28 0.26 4.26
N TRP A 8 -11.92 1.49 3.89
CA TRP A 8 -11.40 2.47 4.82
C TRP A 8 -12.46 2.87 5.87
N VAL A 9 -12.01 3.34 7.02
CA VAL A 9 -12.85 3.76 8.16
C VAL A 9 -12.44 5.15 8.63
N VAL A 10 -13.42 5.89 9.17
CA VAL A 10 -13.25 7.21 9.80
C VAL A 10 -14.20 7.38 10.98
N GLY A 11 -13.97 8.37 11.83
CA GLY A 11 -14.80 8.70 12.98
C GLY A 11 -14.89 7.52 13.96
N ASP A 12 -16.10 7.19 14.43
CA ASP A 12 -16.35 6.16 15.44
C ASP A 12 -15.88 4.74 15.08
N ARG A 13 -15.52 4.51 13.83
CA ARG A 13 -14.93 3.24 13.37
C ARG A 13 -13.40 3.27 13.29
N PHE A 14 -12.81 4.44 13.44
CA PHE A 14 -11.37 4.60 13.46
C PHE A 14 -10.85 4.19 14.84
N TRP A 15 -10.20 3.03 14.92
CA TRP A 15 -9.76 2.42 16.16
C TRP A 15 -8.28 2.66 16.36
N ASP A 16 -7.94 3.18 17.54
CA ASP A 16 -6.61 3.27 18.10
C ASP A 16 -5.50 3.65 17.09
N ARG A 17 -5.43 4.89 16.78
CA ARG A 17 -4.38 5.54 15.96
C ARG A 17 -4.26 7.01 16.32
N GLU A 18 -4.73 7.38 17.52
CA GLU A 18 -4.78 8.79 17.93
C GLU A 18 -3.39 9.41 17.97
N GLN A 19 -2.37 8.67 18.42
CA GLN A 19 -1.00 9.17 18.51
C GLN A 19 -0.37 9.32 17.13
N GLU A 20 -0.51 8.29 16.28
CA GLU A 20 0.00 8.35 14.91
C GLU A 20 -0.74 9.41 14.08
N LEU A 21 -2.06 9.53 14.26
CA LEU A 21 -2.84 10.57 13.60
C LEU A 21 -2.41 11.97 14.03
N LYS A 22 -2.22 12.17 15.33
CA LYS A 22 -1.76 13.45 15.87
C LYS A 22 -0.39 13.83 15.31
N LEU A 23 0.59 12.92 15.36
CA LEU A 23 1.93 13.14 14.80
C LEU A 23 1.88 13.40 13.30
N PHE A 24 1.04 12.63 12.56
CA PHE A 24 0.86 12.82 11.13
C PHE A 24 0.30 14.21 10.80
N MET A 25 -0.69 14.67 11.57
CA MET A 25 -1.27 16.00 11.41
C MET A 25 -0.26 17.11 11.78
N GLU A 26 0.53 16.93 12.83
CA GLU A 26 1.62 17.85 13.19
C GLU A 26 2.60 18.03 12.01
N TYR A 27 3.04 16.93 11.37
CA TYR A 27 3.90 17.02 10.17
C TYR A 27 3.24 17.83 9.04
N LEU A 28 1.95 17.61 8.81
CA LEU A 28 1.22 18.35 7.78
C LEU A 28 1.05 19.84 8.15
N GLU A 29 0.80 20.16 9.40
CA GLU A 29 0.65 21.54 9.89
C GLU A 29 1.99 22.30 9.85
N ASP A 30 3.10 21.62 10.15
CA ASP A 30 4.46 22.15 10.02
C ASP A 30 4.93 22.35 8.57
N GLY A 31 4.12 21.92 7.60
CA GLY A 31 4.40 22.11 6.18
C GLY A 31 5.21 21.01 5.52
N ALA A 32 5.37 19.84 6.18
CA ALA A 32 6.09 18.73 5.62
C ALA A 32 5.35 18.08 4.45
N ASN A 33 6.10 17.67 3.42
CA ASN A 33 5.66 16.67 2.47
C ASN A 33 6.01 15.29 3.05
N VAL A 34 5.10 14.32 2.95
CA VAL A 34 5.22 13.05 3.68
C VAL A 34 5.29 11.87 2.72
N LEU A 35 6.26 10.98 2.94
CA LEU A 35 6.28 9.64 2.37
C LEU A 35 5.80 8.63 3.42
N MET A 36 4.59 8.12 3.25
CA MET A 36 4.02 7.15 4.18
C MET A 36 4.46 5.73 3.82
N ILE A 37 5.29 5.16 4.69
CA ILE A 37 5.86 3.82 4.57
C ILE A 37 5.07 2.87 5.45
N ALA A 38 4.38 1.92 4.85
CA ALA A 38 3.60 0.98 5.65
C ALA A 38 3.17 -0.24 4.82
N PRO A 39 3.10 -1.43 5.44
CA PRO A 39 2.57 -2.62 4.80
C PRO A 39 1.15 -2.42 4.27
N ARG A 40 0.74 -3.30 3.37
CA ARG A 40 -0.63 -3.31 2.88
C ARG A 40 -1.62 -3.62 4.01
N ARG A 41 -2.85 -3.06 3.92
CA ARG A 41 -3.98 -3.29 4.85
C ARG A 41 -3.73 -2.85 6.29
N ILE A 42 -2.70 -2.03 6.50
CA ILE A 42 -2.35 -1.46 7.80
C ILE A 42 -3.27 -0.27 8.19
N GLY A 43 -4.00 0.29 7.22
CA GLY A 43 -4.91 1.41 7.47
C GLY A 43 -4.43 2.76 6.94
N LYS A 44 -3.46 2.83 5.99
CA LYS A 44 -2.98 4.10 5.39
C LYS A 44 -4.11 5.01 4.92
N THR A 45 -4.99 4.49 4.06
CA THR A 45 -6.11 5.27 3.51
C THR A 45 -7.08 5.73 4.60
N SER A 46 -7.28 4.93 5.66
CA SER A 46 -8.09 5.34 6.82
C SER A 46 -7.44 6.48 7.57
N LEU A 47 -6.14 6.42 7.83
CA LEU A 47 -5.40 7.50 8.51
C LEU A 47 -5.45 8.80 7.71
N MET A 48 -5.20 8.75 6.39
CA MET A 48 -5.26 9.93 5.52
C MET A 48 -6.67 10.55 5.48
N ARG A 49 -7.72 9.72 5.40
CA ARG A 49 -9.11 10.20 5.38
C ARG A 49 -9.54 10.76 6.73
N GLU A 50 -9.10 10.16 7.84
CA GLU A 50 -9.39 10.68 9.17
C GLU A 50 -8.64 12.01 9.40
N ALA A 51 -7.38 12.12 8.98
CA ALA A 51 -6.66 13.38 8.99
C ALA A 51 -7.37 14.46 8.14
N ALA A 52 -7.81 14.11 6.92
CA ALA A 52 -8.55 15.02 6.06
C ALA A 52 -9.85 15.50 6.72
N ARG A 53 -10.59 14.61 7.40
CA ARG A 53 -11.81 14.94 8.15
C ARG A 53 -11.53 15.92 9.30
N GLN A 54 -10.45 15.71 10.07
CA GLN A 54 -10.09 16.59 11.17
C GLN A 54 -9.49 17.93 10.73
N LEU A 55 -8.89 17.98 9.54
CA LEU A 55 -8.35 19.19 8.93
C LEU A 55 -9.38 19.96 8.12
N GLU A 56 -10.62 19.44 7.97
CA GLU A 56 -11.70 20.10 7.27
C GLU A 56 -11.94 21.52 7.84
N GLY A 57 -12.22 22.46 6.95
CA GLY A 57 -12.39 23.87 7.29
C GLY A 57 -11.09 24.67 7.34
N ARG A 58 -9.94 24.07 7.69
CA ARG A 58 -8.61 24.72 7.72
C ARG A 58 -7.81 24.48 6.44
N TYR A 59 -7.98 23.33 5.82
CA TYR A 59 -7.28 22.89 4.61
C TYR A 59 -8.26 22.40 3.55
N ILE A 60 -7.82 22.45 2.30
CA ILE A 60 -8.43 21.72 1.20
C ILE A 60 -7.69 20.39 1.08
N CYS A 61 -8.39 19.27 1.24
CA CYS A 61 -7.83 17.93 1.23
C CYS A 61 -8.23 17.17 -0.03
N LEU A 62 -7.30 17.00 -0.97
CA LEU A 62 -7.52 16.27 -2.23
C LEU A 62 -7.09 14.82 -2.08
N GLN A 63 -8.00 13.88 -2.38
CA GLN A 63 -7.73 12.43 -2.36
C GLN A 63 -7.56 11.97 -3.81
N VAL A 64 -6.39 11.46 -4.16
CA VAL A 64 -6.01 11.05 -5.51
C VAL A 64 -5.52 9.60 -5.46
N ASP A 65 -6.19 8.71 -6.19
CA ASP A 65 -5.78 7.30 -6.32
C ASP A 65 -5.17 7.08 -7.71
N LEU A 66 -3.87 6.79 -7.73
CA LEU A 66 -3.11 6.55 -8.96
C LEU A 66 -3.05 5.07 -9.36
N GLN A 67 -3.83 4.21 -8.73
CA GLN A 67 -3.84 2.76 -9.04
C GLN A 67 -4.16 2.47 -10.52
N LYS A 68 -5.00 3.29 -11.15
CA LYS A 68 -5.39 3.13 -12.57
C LYS A 68 -4.57 3.98 -13.53
N ALA A 69 -3.67 4.82 -13.04
CA ALA A 69 -2.83 5.65 -13.88
C ALA A 69 -1.75 4.81 -14.59
N HIS A 70 -1.52 5.09 -15.87
CA HIS A 70 -0.51 4.43 -16.70
C HIS A 70 0.56 5.39 -17.20
N SER A 71 0.33 6.69 -17.06
CA SER A 71 1.24 7.75 -17.53
C SER A 71 1.22 8.93 -16.58
N PRO A 72 2.22 9.83 -16.64
CA PRO A 72 2.18 11.11 -15.94
C PRO A 72 0.96 11.95 -16.29
N ALA A 73 0.51 11.92 -17.55
CA ALA A 73 -0.71 12.60 -17.99
C ALA A 73 -1.96 12.09 -17.24
N ASP A 74 -2.06 10.77 -17.02
CA ASP A 74 -3.14 10.20 -16.21
C ASP A 74 -3.11 10.71 -14.78
N ALA A 75 -1.93 10.84 -14.17
CA ALA A 75 -1.79 11.39 -12.81
C ALA A 75 -2.30 12.82 -12.73
N ILE A 76 -2.04 13.67 -13.74
CA ILE A 76 -2.56 15.04 -13.80
C ILE A 76 -4.08 15.05 -13.95
N VAL A 77 -4.64 14.11 -14.72
CA VAL A 77 -6.11 13.96 -14.85
C VAL A 77 -6.75 13.59 -13.51
N GLU A 78 -6.22 12.58 -12.83
CA GLU A 78 -6.76 12.14 -11.52
C GLU A 78 -6.64 13.26 -10.46
N LEU A 79 -5.52 13.99 -10.43
CA LEU A 79 -5.35 15.15 -9.57
C LEU A 79 -6.37 16.25 -9.90
N SER A 80 -6.62 16.50 -11.18
CA SER A 80 -7.62 17.48 -11.63
C SER A 80 -9.02 17.08 -11.19
N ILE A 81 -9.40 15.81 -11.35
CA ILE A 81 -10.70 15.28 -10.93
C ILE A 81 -10.90 15.41 -9.41
N ALA A 82 -9.85 15.25 -8.63
CA ALA A 82 -9.89 15.38 -7.17
C ALA A 82 -10.29 16.81 -6.71
N THR A 83 -10.17 17.83 -7.55
CA THR A 83 -10.63 19.19 -7.24
C THR A 83 -12.14 19.38 -7.37
N LYS A 84 -12.88 18.42 -7.97
CA LYS A 84 -14.33 18.53 -8.24
C LYS A 84 -15.20 18.88 -7.04
N PRO A 85 -14.94 18.38 -5.81
CA PRO A 85 -15.72 18.78 -4.63
C PRO A 85 -15.59 20.25 -4.25
N TYR A 86 -14.57 20.94 -4.75
CA TYR A 86 -14.26 22.35 -4.46
C TYR A 86 -14.54 23.21 -5.69
N LEU A 87 -15.75 23.76 -5.78
CA LEU A 87 -16.27 24.44 -6.99
C LEU A 87 -15.34 25.53 -7.54
N SER A 88 -14.75 26.36 -6.67
CA SER A 88 -13.83 27.42 -7.08
C SER A 88 -12.55 26.87 -7.73
N LEU A 89 -11.99 25.80 -7.16
CA LEU A 89 -10.83 25.09 -7.74
C LEU A 89 -11.20 24.35 -9.00
N TRP A 90 -12.34 23.66 -9.00
CA TRP A 90 -12.82 22.93 -10.16
C TRP A 90 -12.97 23.82 -11.40
N GLY A 91 -13.59 25.01 -11.26
CA GLY A 91 -13.73 25.94 -12.35
C GLY A 91 -12.39 26.40 -12.94
N LYS A 92 -11.40 26.72 -12.08
CA LYS A 92 -10.05 27.09 -12.53
C LYS A 92 -9.31 25.90 -13.17
N THR A 93 -9.39 24.72 -12.55
CA THR A 93 -8.76 23.49 -13.04
C THR A 93 -9.28 23.11 -14.42
N THR A 94 -10.59 23.17 -14.62
CA THR A 94 -11.21 22.81 -15.90
C THR A 94 -10.83 23.76 -17.03
N ALA A 95 -10.62 25.05 -16.72
CA ALA A 95 -10.12 26.02 -17.68
C ALA A 95 -8.72 25.67 -18.25
N LEU A 96 -7.91 24.90 -17.52
CA LEU A 96 -6.60 24.45 -17.99
C LEU A 96 -6.68 23.46 -19.17
N PHE A 97 -7.82 22.78 -19.34
CA PHE A 97 -8.01 21.79 -20.40
C PHE A 97 -8.63 22.37 -21.68
N GLY A 98 -8.96 23.68 -21.71
CA GLY A 98 -9.39 24.42 -22.89
C GLY A 98 -10.65 23.86 -23.56
N GLU A 99 -10.69 23.90 -24.91
CA GLU A 99 -11.86 23.49 -25.71
C GLU A 99 -12.25 22.01 -25.56
N ALA A 100 -11.31 21.13 -25.25
CA ALA A 100 -11.61 19.71 -25.00
C ALA A 100 -12.58 19.53 -23.84
N PHE A 101 -12.50 20.43 -22.84
CA PHE A 101 -13.35 20.42 -21.68
C PHE A 101 -14.65 21.22 -21.88
N SER A 102 -14.63 22.31 -22.63
CA SER A 102 -15.83 23.15 -22.84
C SER A 102 -17.00 22.41 -23.52
N ARG A 103 -16.67 21.40 -24.36
CA ARG A 103 -17.67 20.51 -24.98
C ARG A 103 -18.32 19.54 -23.97
N VAL A 104 -17.67 19.29 -22.87
CA VAL A 104 -18.11 18.33 -21.82
C VAL A 104 -18.64 19.06 -20.59
N ALA A 105 -18.19 20.31 -20.36
CA ALA A 105 -18.58 21.10 -19.19
C ALA A 105 -20.13 21.28 -19.09
N ALA A 106 -20.81 21.40 -20.21
CA ALA A 106 -22.27 21.47 -20.27
C ALA A 106 -22.98 20.17 -19.85
N LYS A 107 -22.27 19.04 -19.81
CA LYS A 107 -22.82 17.71 -19.49
C LYS A 107 -22.21 17.08 -18.21
N ILE A 108 -21.34 17.80 -17.49
CA ILE A 108 -20.54 17.27 -16.38
C ILE A 108 -21.39 16.71 -15.24
N GLU A 109 -22.54 17.27 -14.94
CA GLU A 109 -23.44 16.76 -13.90
C GLU A 109 -24.04 15.40 -14.24
N SER A 110 -24.11 15.06 -15.51
CA SER A 110 -24.70 13.81 -16.01
C SER A 110 -23.67 12.75 -16.44
N LEU A 111 -22.38 13.12 -16.57
CA LEU A 111 -21.33 12.20 -16.98
C LEU A 111 -20.89 11.28 -15.83
N LYS A 112 -20.72 10.00 -16.15
CA LYS A 112 -20.06 9.06 -15.25
C LYS A 112 -18.58 9.44 -15.11
N LEU A 113 -17.99 9.13 -13.95
CA LEU A 113 -16.60 9.46 -13.64
C LEU A 113 -15.62 8.95 -14.71
N ASP A 114 -15.87 7.75 -15.25
CA ASP A 114 -15.03 7.12 -16.28
C ASP A 114 -15.06 7.91 -17.60
N GLU A 115 -16.23 8.45 -18.01
CA GLU A 115 -16.36 9.27 -19.21
C GLU A 115 -15.66 10.63 -19.06
N LEU A 116 -15.71 11.21 -17.85
CA LEU A 116 -15.00 12.44 -17.52
C LEU A 116 -13.49 12.21 -17.61
N THR A 117 -13.00 11.12 -17.03
CA THR A 117 -11.58 10.73 -17.06
C THR A 117 -11.08 10.56 -18.50
N LEU A 118 -11.83 9.83 -19.35
CA LEU A 118 -11.50 9.65 -20.76
C LEU A 118 -11.42 10.95 -21.52
N THR A 119 -12.34 11.87 -21.25
CA THR A 119 -12.37 13.18 -21.95
C THR A 119 -11.21 14.06 -21.53
N LEU A 120 -10.87 14.10 -20.23
CA LEU A 120 -9.71 14.84 -19.75
C LEU A 120 -8.39 14.24 -20.29
N ARG A 121 -8.29 12.92 -20.36
CA ARG A 121 -7.13 12.23 -20.95
C ARG A 121 -6.91 12.61 -22.42
N SER A 122 -7.98 12.74 -23.20
CA SER A 122 -7.87 13.17 -24.61
C SER A 122 -7.38 14.62 -24.77
N GLY A 123 -7.46 15.42 -23.71
CA GLY A 123 -7.00 16.82 -23.69
C GLY A 123 -5.54 16.99 -23.25
N ILE A 124 -4.86 15.95 -22.77
CA ILE A 124 -3.44 16.00 -22.37
C ILE A 124 -2.63 15.14 -23.32
N THR A 125 -1.65 15.75 -23.98
CA THR A 125 -0.68 15.02 -24.80
C THR A 125 0.52 14.60 -23.96
N GLY A 126 1.24 13.56 -24.39
CA GLY A 126 2.45 13.11 -23.69
C GLY A 126 3.56 14.17 -23.61
N GLY A 127 3.47 15.24 -24.40
CA GLY A 127 4.46 16.32 -24.44
C GLY A 127 4.14 17.54 -23.58
N ASP A 128 2.90 17.70 -23.10
CA ASP A 128 2.46 18.90 -22.35
C ASP A 128 2.02 18.66 -20.90
N TRP A 129 2.13 17.41 -20.42
CA TRP A 129 1.68 17.04 -19.09
C TRP A 129 2.37 17.81 -17.96
N GLN A 130 3.68 18.10 -18.09
CA GLN A 130 4.43 18.88 -17.09
C GLN A 130 3.88 20.30 -16.98
N ALA A 131 3.76 21.00 -18.10
CA ALA A 131 3.25 22.37 -18.12
C ALA A 131 1.82 22.45 -17.54
N ARG A 132 0.96 21.48 -17.85
CA ARG A 132 -0.40 21.41 -17.29
C ARG A 132 -0.39 21.07 -15.80
N GLY A 133 0.49 20.16 -15.40
CA GLY A 133 0.69 19.83 -13.99
C GLY A 133 1.17 21.04 -13.19
N ASP A 134 2.15 21.79 -13.69
CA ASP A 134 2.64 23.02 -13.05
C ASP A 134 1.52 24.06 -12.89
N ARG A 135 0.76 24.29 -13.93
CA ARG A 135 -0.41 25.20 -13.88
C ARG A 135 -1.46 24.72 -12.87
N LEU A 136 -1.67 23.41 -12.77
CA LEU A 136 -2.58 22.86 -11.77
C LEU A 136 -2.07 23.15 -10.35
N PHE A 137 -0.77 22.94 -10.08
CA PHE A 137 -0.20 23.28 -8.79
C PHE A 137 -0.22 24.77 -8.48
N GLU A 138 -0.05 25.65 -9.47
CA GLU A 138 -0.26 27.10 -9.33
C GLU A 138 -1.70 27.39 -8.87
N VAL A 139 -2.72 26.80 -9.54
CA VAL A 139 -4.13 26.95 -9.15
C VAL A 139 -4.38 26.47 -7.72
N LEU A 140 -3.76 25.34 -7.32
CA LEU A 140 -3.86 24.84 -5.94
C LEU A 140 -3.21 25.79 -4.94
N ALA A 141 -2.04 26.33 -5.25
CA ALA A 141 -1.31 27.27 -4.38
C ALA A 141 -2.02 28.62 -4.21
N GLU A 142 -2.77 29.07 -5.22
CA GLU A 142 -3.59 30.30 -5.20
C GLU A 142 -4.96 30.14 -4.52
N SER A 143 -5.27 28.96 -3.99
CA SER A 143 -6.55 28.73 -3.31
C SER A 143 -6.66 29.50 -1.99
N ASP A 144 -7.88 29.75 -1.52
CA ASP A 144 -8.14 30.51 -0.28
C ASP A 144 -7.52 29.83 0.95
N LYS A 145 -7.44 28.49 0.96
CA LYS A 145 -6.86 27.69 2.03
C LYS A 145 -5.66 26.92 1.51
N PRO A 146 -4.68 26.59 2.39
CA PRO A 146 -3.63 25.65 2.02
C PRO A 146 -4.19 24.30 1.59
N VAL A 147 -3.52 23.65 0.65
CA VAL A 147 -3.96 22.39 0.07
C VAL A 147 -3.07 21.23 0.56
N ILE A 148 -3.69 20.11 0.89
CA ILE A 148 -3.01 18.84 1.12
C ILE A 148 -3.46 17.87 0.04
N VAL A 149 -2.50 17.35 -0.73
CA VAL A 149 -2.73 16.36 -1.79
C VAL A 149 -2.30 15.00 -1.28
N PHE A 150 -3.25 14.10 -1.06
CA PHE A 150 -3.00 12.71 -0.72
C PHE A 150 -2.93 11.89 -2.00
N LEU A 151 -1.70 11.52 -2.41
CA LEU A 151 -1.43 10.69 -3.59
C LEU A 151 -1.29 9.23 -3.15
N ASP A 152 -2.35 8.45 -3.32
CA ASP A 152 -2.32 7.02 -3.02
C ASP A 152 -1.86 6.22 -4.26
N GLU A 153 -1.15 5.14 -4.03
CA GLU A 153 -0.64 4.20 -5.05
C GLU A 153 0.34 4.81 -6.07
N VAL A 154 1.09 5.86 -5.67
CA VAL A 154 2.20 6.41 -6.48
C VAL A 154 3.21 5.34 -6.90
N PRO A 155 3.63 4.40 -6.01
CA PRO A 155 4.58 3.37 -6.38
C PRO A 155 4.10 2.45 -7.51
N ILE A 156 2.79 2.23 -7.65
CA ILE A 156 2.23 1.43 -8.75
C ILE A 156 2.42 2.16 -10.08
N LEU A 157 2.13 3.46 -10.13
CA LEU A 157 2.38 4.26 -11.32
C LEU A 157 3.87 4.28 -11.67
N VAL A 158 4.73 4.54 -10.68
CA VAL A 158 6.19 4.58 -10.86
C VAL A 158 6.73 3.25 -11.38
N ASN A 159 6.27 2.13 -10.82
CA ASN A 159 6.65 0.80 -11.28
C ASN A 159 6.24 0.54 -12.74
N ARG A 160 5.02 0.96 -13.13
CA ARG A 160 4.56 0.86 -14.52
C ARG A 160 5.37 1.72 -15.48
N LEU A 161 5.71 2.94 -15.09
CA LEU A 161 6.57 3.82 -15.89
C LEU A 161 7.96 3.21 -16.09
N LEU A 162 8.52 2.61 -15.04
CA LEU A 162 9.86 2.06 -15.04
C LEU A 162 9.97 0.74 -15.81
N GLN A 163 9.04 -0.18 -15.61
CA GLN A 163 9.12 -1.53 -16.17
C GLN A 163 8.34 -1.71 -17.49
N GLY A 164 7.40 -0.80 -17.80
CA GLY A 164 6.53 -0.95 -18.97
C GLY A 164 5.71 -2.24 -18.95
N SER A 165 5.25 -2.67 -20.12
CA SER A 165 4.51 -3.94 -20.31
C SER A 165 5.41 -5.17 -20.27
N ASP A 166 6.72 -5.01 -20.56
CA ASP A 166 7.67 -6.08 -20.78
C ASP A 166 8.53 -6.38 -19.55
N TYR A 167 8.27 -5.68 -18.44
CA TYR A 167 9.04 -5.77 -17.19
C TYR A 167 10.52 -5.49 -17.37
N LYS A 168 10.89 -4.69 -18.39
CA LYS A 168 12.26 -4.31 -18.67
C LYS A 168 12.49 -2.83 -18.41
N VAL A 169 13.51 -2.55 -17.61
CA VAL A 169 13.96 -1.18 -17.38
C VAL A 169 14.83 -0.75 -18.53
N THR A 170 14.34 0.21 -19.33
CA THR A 170 15.09 0.82 -20.44
C THR A 170 15.60 2.20 -20.04
N THR A 171 16.49 2.76 -20.85
CA THR A 171 16.95 4.15 -20.66
C THR A 171 15.78 5.14 -20.76
N GLU A 172 14.88 4.93 -21.69
CA GLU A 172 13.71 5.76 -21.94
C GLU A 172 12.71 5.67 -20.77
N SER A 173 12.43 4.46 -20.28
CA SER A 173 11.51 4.26 -19.13
C SER A 173 12.07 4.87 -17.84
N ARG A 174 13.39 4.76 -17.65
CA ARG A 174 14.09 5.40 -16.53
C ARG A 174 14.02 6.92 -16.62
N GLN A 175 14.23 7.50 -17.80
CA GLN A 175 14.12 8.95 -18.04
C GLN A 175 12.69 9.45 -17.81
N ALA A 176 11.67 8.72 -18.28
CA ALA A 176 10.27 9.07 -18.06
C ALA A 176 9.92 9.03 -16.57
N THR A 177 10.42 8.03 -15.84
CA THR A 177 10.22 7.91 -14.37
C THR A 177 10.92 9.05 -13.64
N ASP A 178 12.17 9.36 -13.99
CA ASP A 178 12.93 10.47 -13.43
C ASP A 178 12.22 11.80 -13.67
N ALA A 179 11.76 12.04 -14.91
CA ALA A 179 11.00 13.25 -15.25
C ALA A 179 9.75 13.44 -14.37
N PHE A 180 8.98 12.35 -14.13
CA PHE A 180 7.80 12.42 -13.28
C PHE A 180 8.15 12.67 -11.81
N MET A 181 9.12 11.94 -11.26
CA MET A 181 9.52 12.07 -9.86
C MET A 181 10.21 13.41 -9.59
N SER A 182 11.07 13.88 -10.51
CA SER A 182 11.71 15.19 -10.42
C SER A 182 10.68 16.32 -10.51
N TRP A 183 9.70 16.23 -11.41
CA TRP A 183 8.58 17.16 -11.49
C TRP A 183 7.78 17.20 -10.17
N LEU A 184 7.46 16.06 -9.59
CA LEU A 184 6.75 15.99 -8.31
C LEU A 184 7.57 16.68 -7.19
N ARG A 185 8.88 16.36 -7.12
CA ARG A 185 9.80 16.99 -6.18
C ARG A 185 9.90 18.51 -6.38
N GLU A 186 9.99 19.00 -7.61
CA GLU A 186 10.04 20.44 -7.89
C GLU A 186 8.80 21.16 -7.39
N ASN A 187 7.62 20.56 -7.57
CA ASN A 187 6.36 21.14 -7.08
C ASN A 187 6.28 21.16 -5.56
N THR A 188 6.90 20.20 -4.83
CA THR A 188 7.01 20.27 -3.36
C THR A 188 7.84 21.47 -2.90
N ILE A 189 8.86 21.87 -3.66
CA ILE A 189 9.75 23.00 -3.34
C ILE A 189 9.08 24.32 -3.75
N ARG A 190 8.58 24.41 -4.98
CA ARG A 190 8.00 25.62 -5.56
C ARG A 190 6.80 26.14 -4.79
N HIS A 191 5.97 25.24 -4.27
CA HIS A 191 4.72 25.57 -3.58
C HIS A 191 4.76 25.30 -2.08
N GLN A 192 5.97 25.30 -1.50
CA GLN A 192 6.16 25.09 -0.05
C GLN A 192 5.29 26.05 0.77
N GLY A 193 4.65 25.52 1.82
CA GLY A 193 3.76 26.28 2.70
C GLY A 193 2.33 26.44 2.18
N ARG A 194 2.09 26.33 0.86
CA ARG A 194 0.75 26.40 0.24
C ARG A 194 0.21 25.04 -0.15
N VAL A 195 1.04 24.19 -0.73
CA VAL A 195 0.66 22.82 -1.11
C VAL A 195 1.58 21.83 -0.39
N ARG A 196 0.98 20.82 0.20
CA ARG A 196 1.68 19.69 0.83
C ARG A 196 1.29 18.42 0.11
N ILE A 197 2.25 17.54 -0.09
CA ILE A 197 2.04 16.28 -0.80
C ILE A 197 2.30 15.13 0.16
N VAL A 198 1.33 14.22 0.28
CA VAL A 198 1.48 12.94 0.96
C VAL A 198 1.52 11.85 -0.10
N VAL A 199 2.63 11.16 -0.19
CA VAL A 199 2.82 10.01 -1.08
C VAL A 199 2.66 8.72 -0.30
N THR A 200 1.85 7.81 -0.81
CA THR A 200 1.68 6.48 -0.22
C THR A 200 1.44 5.42 -1.29
N GLY A 201 1.52 4.18 -0.89
CA GLY A 201 1.23 3.03 -1.74
C GLY A 201 1.27 1.72 -0.99
N SER A 202 0.93 0.67 -1.70
CA SER A 202 0.86 -0.70 -1.20
C SER A 202 2.09 -1.54 -1.53
N ILE A 203 3.03 -0.97 -2.28
CA ILE A 203 4.38 -1.47 -2.55
C ILE A 203 5.40 -0.38 -2.22
N GLY A 204 6.65 -0.76 -2.01
CA GLY A 204 7.70 0.18 -1.64
C GLY A 204 8.15 1.09 -2.76
N LEU A 205 7.99 2.41 -2.60
CA LEU A 205 8.50 3.39 -3.57
C LEU A 205 10.03 3.46 -3.53
N GLU A 206 10.61 3.47 -2.32
CA GLU A 206 12.05 3.60 -2.14
C GLU A 206 12.87 2.47 -2.79
N PRO A 207 12.53 1.16 -2.60
CA PRO A 207 13.23 0.09 -3.29
C PRO A 207 13.16 0.19 -4.82
N ILE A 208 11.98 0.55 -5.37
CA ILE A 208 11.77 0.72 -6.82
C ILE A 208 12.69 1.83 -7.37
N LEU A 209 12.71 2.98 -6.72
CA LEU A 209 13.55 4.11 -7.14
C LEU A 209 15.04 3.85 -6.91
N ARG A 210 15.41 3.13 -5.85
CA ARG A 210 16.79 2.72 -5.58
C ARG A 210 17.32 1.84 -6.69
N PHE A 211 16.54 0.88 -7.13
CA PHE A 211 16.88 0.02 -8.26
C PHE A 211 17.13 0.82 -9.55
N ALA A 212 16.31 1.85 -9.80
CA ALA A 212 16.48 2.74 -10.93
C ALA A 212 17.60 3.80 -10.73
N GLY A 213 18.19 3.93 -9.53
CA GLY A 213 19.15 4.98 -9.19
C GLY A 213 18.54 6.38 -9.08
N LEU A 214 17.25 6.45 -8.71
CA LEU A 214 16.45 7.69 -8.65
C LEU A 214 16.08 8.12 -7.22
N ASN A 215 16.73 7.58 -6.19
CA ASN A 215 16.42 7.87 -4.78
C ASN A 215 16.46 9.36 -4.40
N ALA A 216 17.30 10.15 -5.06
CA ALA A 216 17.42 11.58 -4.77
C ALA A 216 16.10 12.35 -4.98
N THR A 217 15.16 11.80 -5.73
CA THR A 217 13.84 12.40 -5.95
C THR A 217 12.95 12.40 -4.72
N LEU A 218 13.28 11.58 -3.70
CA LEU A 218 12.53 11.49 -2.43
C LEU A 218 13.05 12.45 -1.33
N ASN A 219 14.13 13.18 -1.55
CA ASN A 219 14.79 13.98 -0.51
C ASN A 219 13.93 15.11 0.10
N THR A 220 12.82 15.48 -0.55
CA THR A 220 11.89 16.51 -0.04
C THR A 220 10.75 15.92 0.78
N PHE A 221 10.70 14.61 0.92
CA PHE A 221 9.66 13.92 1.68
C PHE A 221 10.17 13.46 3.04
N THR A 222 9.41 13.76 4.08
CA THR A 222 9.64 13.25 5.43
C THR A 222 9.03 11.84 5.54
N PRO A 223 9.82 10.81 5.90
CA PRO A 223 9.28 9.47 6.06
C PRO A 223 8.35 9.40 7.28
N PHE A 224 7.20 8.77 7.10
CA PHE A 224 6.24 8.47 8.16
C PHE A 224 5.90 6.99 8.13
N SER A 225 6.30 6.25 9.16
CA SER A 225 6.07 4.81 9.24
C SER A 225 4.79 4.49 10.02
N LEU A 226 3.94 3.64 9.43
CA LEU A 226 2.74 3.13 10.08
C LEU A 226 2.86 1.60 10.24
N GLY A 227 2.95 1.15 11.49
CA GLY A 227 3.11 -0.26 11.85
C GLY A 227 1.79 -1.00 12.11
N ALA A 228 1.89 -2.31 12.37
CA ALA A 228 0.76 -3.09 12.88
C ALA A 228 0.37 -2.63 14.29
N TRP A 229 -0.83 -2.99 14.71
CA TRP A 229 -1.25 -2.80 16.11
C TRP A 229 -0.39 -3.63 17.06
N SER A 230 -0.22 -3.15 18.27
CA SER A 230 0.32 -3.98 19.34
C SER A 230 -0.64 -5.14 19.66
N PRO A 231 -0.15 -6.26 20.21
CA PRO A 231 -1.01 -7.35 20.65
C PRO A 231 -2.14 -6.89 21.59
N GLU A 232 -1.84 -5.96 22.49
CA GLU A 232 -2.79 -5.41 23.45
C GLU A 232 -3.93 -4.65 22.75
N ILE A 233 -3.62 -3.80 21.80
CA ILE A 233 -4.60 -3.05 21.00
C ILE A 233 -5.51 -4.01 20.22
N ALA A 234 -4.93 -5.03 19.61
CA ALA A 234 -5.67 -6.02 18.85
C ALA A 234 -6.61 -6.86 19.75
N VAL A 235 -6.15 -7.27 20.95
CA VAL A 235 -6.99 -7.95 21.94
C VAL A 235 -8.15 -7.06 22.37
N ASN A 236 -7.90 -5.80 22.70
CA ASN A 236 -8.93 -4.87 23.13
C ASN A 236 -9.99 -4.66 22.04
N LEU A 237 -9.60 -4.53 20.78
CA LEU A 237 -10.54 -4.49 19.66
C LEU A 237 -11.41 -5.75 19.59
N LEU A 238 -10.79 -6.94 19.68
CA LEU A 238 -11.51 -8.21 19.59
C LEU A 238 -12.55 -8.35 20.70
N LEU A 239 -12.20 -7.97 21.93
CA LEU A 239 -13.12 -7.98 23.07
C LEU A 239 -14.27 -6.99 22.87
N GLU A 240 -14.00 -5.80 22.36
CA GLU A 240 -15.03 -4.80 22.05
C GLU A 240 -15.97 -5.27 20.95
N LEU A 241 -15.43 -5.87 19.89
CA LEU A 241 -16.24 -6.48 18.84
C LEU A 241 -17.07 -7.65 19.37
N GLY A 242 -16.50 -8.48 20.27
CA GLY A 242 -17.25 -9.54 20.96
C GLY A 242 -18.50 -9.01 21.67
N ARG A 243 -18.34 -7.95 22.46
CA ARG A 243 -19.45 -7.28 23.17
C ARG A 243 -20.50 -6.71 22.22
N GLU A 244 -20.06 -5.97 21.19
CA GLU A 244 -20.94 -5.33 20.22
C GLU A 244 -21.78 -6.35 19.43
N TYR A 245 -21.19 -7.50 19.10
CA TYR A 245 -21.83 -8.54 18.29
C TYR A 245 -22.48 -9.67 19.12
N GLY A 246 -22.48 -9.55 20.44
CA GLY A 246 -23.11 -10.51 21.35
C GLY A 246 -22.43 -11.88 21.36
N LEU A 247 -21.09 -11.92 21.20
CA LEU A 247 -20.27 -13.11 21.40
C LEU A 247 -19.58 -13.04 22.76
N SER A 248 -19.67 -14.10 23.53
CA SER A 248 -18.89 -14.28 24.76
C SER A 248 -17.46 -14.69 24.36
N LEU A 249 -16.63 -13.67 24.05
CA LEU A 249 -15.22 -13.81 23.75
C LEU A 249 -14.42 -13.38 24.97
N ASP A 250 -13.69 -14.31 25.59
CA ASP A 250 -12.84 -14.03 26.74
C ASP A 250 -11.42 -13.55 26.32
N ALA A 251 -10.65 -13.07 27.30
CA ALA A 251 -9.32 -12.54 27.07
C ALA A 251 -8.35 -13.61 26.53
N ASP A 252 -8.48 -14.85 26.96
CA ASP A 252 -7.61 -15.95 26.53
C ASP A 252 -7.87 -16.32 25.08
N SER A 253 -9.14 -16.38 24.67
CA SER A 253 -9.54 -16.62 23.28
C SER A 253 -9.10 -15.47 22.36
N ALA A 254 -9.26 -14.21 22.80
CA ALA A 254 -8.78 -13.04 22.05
C ALA A 254 -7.24 -13.02 21.92
N ALA A 255 -6.52 -13.30 23.01
CA ALA A 255 -5.07 -13.44 23.00
C ALA A 255 -4.61 -14.58 22.07
N ARG A 256 -5.35 -15.71 22.06
CA ARG A 256 -5.06 -16.82 21.13
C ARG A 256 -5.23 -16.42 19.67
N MET A 257 -6.24 -15.61 19.33
CA MET A 257 -6.40 -15.07 17.98
C MET A 257 -5.18 -14.24 17.58
N VAL A 258 -4.72 -13.36 18.46
CA VAL A 258 -3.56 -12.51 18.25
C VAL A 258 -2.27 -13.32 18.08
N ASP A 259 -2.06 -14.34 18.91
CA ASP A 259 -0.92 -15.27 18.80
C ASP A 259 -0.89 -16.02 17.46
N ARG A 260 -2.04 -16.44 16.96
CA ARG A 260 -2.15 -17.07 15.63
C ARG A 260 -1.81 -16.11 14.48
N LEU A 261 -2.14 -14.83 14.58
CA LEU A 261 -1.77 -13.84 13.59
C LEU A 261 -0.27 -13.50 13.63
N GLY A 262 0.30 -13.42 14.84
CA GLY A 262 1.69 -13.05 15.11
C GLY A 262 1.97 -11.57 14.83
N TYR A 263 1.48 -11.03 13.72
CA TYR A 263 1.59 -9.62 13.33
C TYR A 263 0.18 -9.04 13.11
N CYS A 264 -0.21 -8.10 13.97
CA CYS A 264 -1.60 -7.64 14.06
C CYS A 264 -1.92 -6.57 13.01
N ILE A 265 -1.89 -6.94 11.73
CA ILE A 265 -2.42 -6.08 10.66
C ILE A 265 -3.91 -5.84 10.92
N PRO A 266 -4.39 -4.59 11.03
CA PRO A 266 -5.76 -4.25 11.38
C PRO A 266 -6.83 -5.02 10.60
N HIS A 267 -6.62 -5.17 9.30
CA HIS A 267 -7.51 -5.93 8.44
C HIS A 267 -7.56 -7.43 8.80
N HIS A 268 -6.41 -8.06 9.04
CA HIS A 268 -6.35 -9.48 9.39
C HIS A 268 -7.04 -9.77 10.73
N VAL A 269 -6.90 -8.87 11.71
CA VAL A 269 -7.60 -8.97 13.00
C VAL A 269 -9.11 -8.96 12.78
N GLN A 270 -9.61 -8.04 11.96
CA GLN A 270 -11.04 -7.91 11.69
C GLN A 270 -11.60 -9.06 10.84
N VAL A 271 -10.86 -9.54 9.85
CA VAL A 271 -11.25 -10.71 9.04
C VAL A 271 -11.30 -11.97 9.91
N TYR A 272 -10.36 -12.14 10.84
CA TYR A 272 -10.39 -13.27 11.75
C TYR A 272 -11.61 -13.22 12.65
N PHE A 273 -11.93 -12.04 13.22
CA PHE A 273 -13.15 -11.87 14.00
C PHE A 273 -14.41 -12.15 13.16
N ASP A 274 -14.47 -11.68 11.92
CA ASP A 274 -15.63 -11.92 11.04
C ASP A 274 -15.86 -13.42 10.77
N ASN A 275 -14.78 -14.16 10.49
CA ASN A 275 -14.83 -15.60 10.30
C ASN A 275 -15.29 -16.33 11.57
N LEU A 276 -14.79 -15.93 12.73
CA LEU A 276 -15.21 -16.46 14.01
C LEU A 276 -16.71 -16.18 14.26
N TYR A 277 -17.12 -14.92 14.07
CA TYR A 277 -18.51 -14.50 14.25
C TYR A 277 -19.47 -15.29 13.34
N ARG A 278 -19.15 -15.42 12.05
CA ARG A 278 -19.95 -16.21 11.10
C ARG A 278 -20.06 -17.67 11.54
N THR A 279 -18.95 -18.26 11.97
CA THR A 279 -18.94 -19.65 12.46
C THR A 279 -19.84 -19.82 13.68
N CYS A 280 -19.74 -18.91 14.65
CA CYS A 280 -20.59 -18.93 15.85
C CYS A 280 -22.07 -18.77 15.49
N LYS A 281 -22.42 -17.82 14.62
CA LYS A 281 -23.82 -17.61 14.20
C LYS A 281 -24.39 -18.80 13.45
N LEU A 282 -23.66 -19.42 12.53
CA LEU A 282 -24.13 -20.57 11.77
C LEU A 282 -24.27 -21.85 12.62
N LYS A 283 -23.47 -21.98 13.69
CA LYS A 283 -23.49 -23.16 14.57
C LYS A 283 -24.28 -22.94 15.87
N GLY A 284 -24.84 -21.74 16.09
CA GLY A 284 -25.54 -21.42 17.35
C GLY A 284 -24.63 -21.39 18.57
N ILE A 285 -23.34 -21.03 18.39
CA ILE A 285 -22.36 -20.96 19.47
C ILE A 285 -22.34 -19.53 20.04
N GLU A 286 -22.58 -19.38 21.31
CA GLU A 286 -22.55 -18.10 22.02
C GLU A 286 -21.20 -17.88 22.74
N GLN A 287 -20.63 -18.94 23.29
CA GLN A 287 -19.35 -18.88 24.02
C GLN A 287 -18.20 -19.37 23.15
N VAL A 288 -17.20 -18.50 22.97
CA VAL A 288 -15.99 -18.82 22.20
C VAL A 288 -14.98 -19.52 23.08
N SER A 289 -14.36 -20.59 22.55
CA SER A 289 -13.23 -21.29 23.16
C SER A 289 -11.97 -21.14 22.33
N THR A 290 -10.81 -21.29 22.94
CA THR A 290 -9.52 -21.31 22.23
C THR A 290 -9.44 -22.41 21.17
N ALA A 291 -10.08 -23.56 21.40
CA ALA A 291 -10.16 -24.63 20.40
C ALA A 291 -10.97 -24.21 19.16
N LEU A 292 -12.08 -23.46 19.35
CA LEU A 292 -12.86 -22.92 18.23
C LEU A 292 -12.05 -21.86 17.46
N VAL A 293 -11.31 -21.02 18.17
CA VAL A 293 -10.37 -20.05 17.57
C VAL A 293 -9.39 -20.77 16.65
N ASP A 294 -8.72 -21.81 17.14
CA ASP A 294 -7.77 -22.59 16.33
C ASP A 294 -8.45 -23.25 15.12
N GLN A 295 -9.65 -23.81 15.30
CA GLN A 295 -10.41 -24.41 14.20
C GLN A 295 -10.75 -23.38 13.09
N VAL A 296 -11.15 -22.16 13.48
CA VAL A 296 -11.45 -21.08 12.52
C VAL A 296 -10.20 -20.62 11.80
N TYR A 297 -9.07 -20.53 12.51
CA TYR A 297 -7.77 -20.21 11.89
C TYR A 297 -7.43 -21.20 10.78
N GLU A 298 -7.42 -22.49 11.10
CA GLU A 298 -7.00 -23.52 10.16
C GLU A 298 -8.00 -23.69 9.00
N ASN A 299 -9.30 -23.67 9.28
CA ASN A 299 -10.32 -23.98 8.29
C ASN A 299 -10.80 -22.78 7.47
N GLN A 300 -10.56 -21.54 7.92
CA GLN A 300 -11.06 -20.34 7.25
C GLN A 300 -9.96 -19.33 6.93
N MET A 301 -9.01 -19.06 7.84
CA MET A 301 -7.92 -18.14 7.54
C MET A 301 -6.90 -18.74 6.57
N LEU A 302 -6.60 -20.04 6.70
CA LEU A 302 -5.66 -20.77 5.83
C LEU A 302 -6.33 -21.53 4.67
N SER A 303 -7.66 -21.56 4.60
CA SER A 303 -8.40 -22.27 3.54
C SER A 303 -8.47 -21.49 2.24
N ILE A 304 -9.11 -22.10 1.22
CA ILE A 304 -9.37 -21.47 -0.09
C ILE A 304 -10.14 -20.13 0.07
N GLN A 305 -11.03 -20.00 1.05
CA GLN A 305 -11.72 -18.73 1.32
C GLN A 305 -10.77 -17.66 1.88
N GLY A 306 -9.83 -18.04 2.75
CA GLY A 306 -8.73 -17.19 3.21
C GLY A 306 -7.73 -16.85 2.09
N HIS A 307 -7.61 -17.70 1.05
CA HIS A 307 -6.75 -17.43 -0.10
C HIS A 307 -7.10 -16.13 -0.83
N ALA A 308 -8.37 -15.81 -0.98
CA ALA A 308 -8.79 -14.56 -1.64
C ALA A 308 -8.26 -13.31 -0.92
N GLU A 309 -8.08 -13.38 0.40
CA GLU A 309 -7.56 -12.30 1.22
C GLU A 309 -6.02 -12.17 1.18
N LEU A 310 -5.30 -13.24 0.88
CA LEU A 310 -3.84 -13.29 0.90
C LEU A 310 -3.21 -13.45 -0.50
N SER A 311 -3.94 -13.96 -1.50
CA SER A 311 -3.44 -14.12 -2.88
C SER A 311 -2.93 -12.83 -3.52
N HIS A 312 -3.51 -11.69 -3.12
CA HIS A 312 -3.05 -10.39 -3.59
C HIS A 312 -1.59 -10.06 -3.17
N LEU A 313 -1.04 -10.73 -2.14
CA LEU A 313 0.37 -10.58 -1.77
C LEU A 313 1.25 -11.17 -2.87
N GLU A 314 0.95 -12.39 -3.32
CA GLU A 314 1.64 -13.05 -4.43
C GLU A 314 1.52 -12.24 -5.74
N GLU A 315 0.30 -11.78 -6.08
CA GLU A 315 0.05 -10.97 -7.28
C GLU A 315 0.87 -9.68 -7.30
N ARG A 316 0.99 -9.00 -6.16
CA ARG A 316 1.81 -7.79 -6.04
C ARG A 316 3.29 -8.07 -6.15
N LEU A 317 3.75 -9.13 -5.51
CA LEU A 317 5.13 -9.56 -5.63
C LEU A 317 5.49 -9.83 -7.10
N LYS A 318 4.58 -10.51 -7.82
CA LYS A 318 4.71 -10.73 -9.26
C LYS A 318 4.73 -9.42 -10.06
N MET A 319 3.86 -8.47 -9.70
CA MET A 319 3.80 -7.16 -10.38
C MET A 319 5.08 -6.35 -10.18
N VAL A 320 5.68 -6.40 -8.98
CA VAL A 320 6.90 -5.64 -8.67
C VAL A 320 8.13 -6.27 -9.30
N LEU A 321 8.27 -7.59 -9.17
CA LEU A 321 9.46 -8.34 -9.57
C LEU A 321 9.43 -8.81 -11.03
N GLY A 322 8.24 -8.82 -11.65
CA GLY A 322 8.08 -9.36 -12.99
C GLY A 322 8.24 -10.88 -13.06
N PRO A 323 8.07 -11.46 -14.25
CA PRO A 323 8.10 -12.91 -14.44
C PRO A 323 9.47 -13.53 -14.21
N GLU A 324 10.55 -12.77 -14.33
CA GLU A 324 11.92 -13.27 -14.21
C GLU A 324 12.37 -13.39 -12.75
N LEU A 325 12.13 -12.39 -11.91
CA LEU A 325 12.57 -12.37 -10.51
C LEU A 325 11.54 -12.97 -9.53
N HIS A 326 10.27 -13.02 -9.93
CA HIS A 326 9.20 -13.54 -9.08
C HIS A 326 9.42 -15.00 -8.62
N PRO A 327 9.82 -15.97 -9.49
CA PRO A 327 10.11 -17.34 -9.04
C PRO A 327 11.22 -17.40 -7.99
N PHE A 328 12.24 -16.57 -8.12
CA PHE A 328 13.33 -16.50 -7.14
C PHE A 328 12.83 -16.00 -5.77
N ALA A 329 12.03 -14.94 -5.76
CA ALA A 329 11.43 -14.44 -4.52
C ALA A 329 10.47 -15.46 -3.87
N LEU A 330 9.68 -16.18 -4.68
CA LEU A 330 8.83 -17.28 -4.19
C LEU A 330 9.65 -18.34 -3.47
N GLU A 331 10.80 -18.72 -4.02
CA GLU A 331 11.66 -19.73 -3.43
C GLU A 331 12.27 -19.27 -2.11
N LEU A 332 12.75 -18.03 -2.03
CA LEU A 332 13.25 -17.46 -0.77
C LEU A 332 12.18 -17.45 0.33
N LEU A 333 10.96 -17.03 -0.01
CA LEU A 333 9.83 -17.05 0.92
C LEU A 333 9.40 -18.47 1.31
N THR A 334 9.50 -19.43 0.39
CA THR A 334 9.19 -20.84 0.66
C THR A 334 10.22 -21.46 1.60
N GLU A 335 11.50 -21.10 1.47
CA GLU A 335 12.54 -21.48 2.45
C GLU A 335 12.20 -20.95 3.83
N VAL A 336 11.89 -19.64 3.95
CA VAL A 336 11.47 -19.04 5.23
C VAL A 336 10.26 -19.76 5.81
N ALA A 337 9.24 -20.03 5.00
CA ALA A 337 8.00 -20.67 5.45
C ALA A 337 8.19 -22.13 5.88
N THR A 338 9.14 -22.83 5.27
CA THR A 338 9.39 -24.26 5.52
C THR A 338 10.38 -24.50 6.66
N VAL A 339 11.47 -23.71 6.69
CA VAL A 339 12.57 -23.87 7.65
C VAL A 339 12.41 -22.93 8.86
N GLY A 340 11.66 -21.84 8.70
CA GLY A 340 11.47 -20.81 9.73
C GLY A 340 12.51 -19.69 9.69
N VAL A 341 13.58 -19.86 8.90
CA VAL A 341 14.68 -18.91 8.79
C VAL A 341 15.36 -19.04 7.42
N LEU A 342 15.75 -17.90 6.86
CA LEU A 342 16.62 -17.83 5.68
C LEU A 342 17.94 -17.20 6.11
N THR A 343 18.98 -18.04 6.19
CA THR A 343 20.35 -17.57 6.50
C THR A 343 21.03 -17.02 5.24
N PRO A 344 22.06 -16.17 5.36
CA PRO A 344 22.83 -15.73 4.20
C PRO A 344 23.36 -16.90 3.35
N ALA A 345 23.82 -17.97 4.00
CA ALA A 345 24.33 -19.16 3.32
C ALA A 345 23.23 -19.89 2.50
N THR A 346 22.03 -20.05 3.06
CA THR A 346 20.89 -20.66 2.32
C THR A 346 20.39 -19.75 1.21
N ALA A 347 20.41 -18.43 1.39
CA ALA A 347 20.08 -17.46 0.35
C ALA A 347 21.07 -17.53 -0.83
N ASP A 348 22.37 -17.67 -0.55
CA ASP A 348 23.41 -17.83 -1.59
C ASP A 348 23.23 -19.14 -2.37
N ILE A 349 22.90 -20.26 -1.68
CA ILE A 349 22.59 -21.54 -2.35
C ILE A 349 21.40 -21.40 -3.28
N ILE A 350 20.30 -20.79 -2.84
CA ILE A 350 19.13 -20.55 -3.68
C ILE A 350 19.52 -19.65 -4.86
N SER A 351 20.23 -18.54 -4.62
CA SER A 351 20.68 -17.61 -5.63
C SER A 351 21.50 -18.28 -6.74
N SER A 352 22.31 -19.27 -6.39
CA SER A 352 23.16 -19.99 -7.37
C SER A 352 22.35 -20.81 -8.40
N SER A 353 21.08 -21.11 -8.09
CA SER A 353 20.17 -21.85 -8.98
C SER A 353 19.50 -20.93 -10.05
N TYR A 354 19.69 -19.63 -9.93
CA TYR A 354 19.13 -18.63 -10.85
C TYR A 354 20.23 -18.00 -11.68
N CYS A 355 19.94 -17.71 -12.95
CA CYS A 355 20.81 -16.97 -13.85
C CYS A 355 19.98 -15.87 -14.52
N ILE A 356 20.22 -14.64 -14.12
CA ILE A 356 19.54 -13.45 -14.66
C ILE A 356 20.48 -12.79 -15.66
N GLU A 357 20.07 -12.74 -16.91
CA GLU A 357 20.89 -12.24 -18.00
C GLU A 357 21.39 -10.80 -17.74
N GLY A 358 22.70 -10.60 -17.90
CA GLY A 358 23.34 -9.29 -17.72
C GLY A 358 23.44 -8.79 -16.28
N ARG A 359 23.13 -9.60 -15.28
CA ARG A 359 23.14 -9.19 -13.86
C ARG A 359 23.91 -10.18 -12.97
N LEU A 360 24.58 -9.65 -11.96
CA LEU A 360 25.23 -10.47 -10.93
C LEU A 360 24.17 -11.02 -9.96
N ASN A 361 24.16 -12.32 -9.72
CA ASN A 361 23.20 -12.97 -8.82
C ASN A 361 23.17 -12.33 -7.42
N ARG A 362 24.31 -11.90 -6.91
CA ARG A 362 24.40 -11.24 -5.59
C ARG A 362 23.66 -9.91 -5.53
N ASP A 363 23.67 -9.14 -6.62
CA ASP A 363 22.97 -7.85 -6.68
C ASP A 363 21.45 -8.08 -6.81
N VAL A 364 21.05 -9.07 -7.61
CA VAL A 364 19.67 -9.51 -7.74
C VAL A 364 19.12 -10.02 -6.41
N LEU A 365 19.87 -10.87 -5.70
CA LEU A 365 19.48 -11.36 -4.37
C LEU A 365 19.27 -10.20 -3.39
N ARG A 366 20.21 -9.24 -3.36
CA ARG A 366 20.11 -8.07 -2.47
C ARG A 366 18.88 -7.21 -2.76
N GLU A 367 18.57 -7.05 -4.04
CA GLU A 367 17.38 -6.32 -4.48
C GLU A 367 16.10 -7.03 -4.04
N ILE A 368 15.96 -8.31 -4.32
CA ILE A 368 14.79 -9.10 -3.93
C ILE A 368 14.59 -9.07 -2.41
N LEU A 369 15.66 -9.32 -1.63
CA LEU A 369 15.59 -9.27 -0.17
C LEU A 369 15.17 -7.88 0.33
N GLY A 370 15.69 -6.81 -0.28
CA GLY A 370 15.30 -5.44 0.06
C GLY A 370 13.82 -5.15 -0.21
N ILE A 371 13.26 -5.65 -1.30
CA ILE A 371 11.83 -5.54 -1.62
C ILE A 371 10.99 -6.35 -0.61
N LEU A 372 11.38 -7.60 -0.36
CA LEU A 372 10.66 -8.48 0.58
C LEU A 372 10.65 -7.92 2.01
N GLU A 373 11.75 -7.31 2.44
CA GLU A 373 11.86 -6.67 3.76
C GLU A 373 11.04 -5.38 3.84
N HIS A 374 11.16 -4.51 2.84
CA HIS A 374 10.42 -3.26 2.78
C HIS A 374 8.89 -3.48 2.75
N ASP A 375 8.44 -4.46 1.98
CA ASP A 375 7.01 -4.76 1.83
C ASP A 375 6.45 -5.62 2.98
N GLY A 376 7.31 -5.98 3.96
CA GLY A 376 6.91 -6.63 5.21
C GLY A 376 6.62 -8.13 5.08
N TYR A 377 7.21 -8.82 4.10
CA TYR A 377 7.18 -10.29 4.03
C TYR A 377 8.15 -10.92 5.02
N ILE A 378 9.35 -10.38 5.08
CA ILE A 378 10.43 -10.83 5.96
C ILE A 378 11.00 -9.65 6.73
N GLN A 379 11.69 -9.98 7.82
CA GLN A 379 12.49 -9.01 8.58
C GLN A 379 13.87 -9.62 8.88
N ARG A 380 14.87 -8.77 8.87
CA ARG A 380 16.23 -9.16 9.19
C ARG A 380 16.46 -9.06 10.70
N ASP A 381 17.03 -10.11 11.31
CA ASP A 381 17.41 -10.08 12.72
C ASP A 381 18.85 -9.54 12.91
N HIS A 382 19.28 -9.43 14.17
CA HIS A 382 20.60 -8.91 14.53
C HIS A 382 21.76 -9.82 14.08
N LEU A 383 21.49 -11.09 13.75
CA LEU A 383 22.47 -12.03 13.22
C LEU A 383 22.57 -11.95 11.69
N GLY A 384 21.66 -11.23 11.05
CA GLY A 384 21.61 -11.09 9.60
C GLY A 384 20.71 -12.11 8.92
N ASP A 385 20.01 -12.95 9.68
CA ASP A 385 19.07 -13.93 9.20
C ASP A 385 17.71 -13.30 8.95
N TYR A 386 16.95 -13.83 7.98
CA TYR A 386 15.61 -13.36 7.64
C TYR A 386 14.54 -14.31 8.17
N ARG A 387 13.49 -13.74 8.76
CA ARG A 387 12.32 -14.45 9.27
C ARG A 387 11.05 -13.80 8.75
N ALA A 388 9.95 -14.56 8.68
CA ALA A 388 8.66 -14.01 8.32
C ALA A 388 8.19 -12.98 9.37
N VAL A 389 7.65 -11.86 8.91
CA VAL A 389 7.05 -10.82 9.77
C VAL A 389 5.71 -11.30 10.33
N SER A 390 4.85 -11.85 9.49
CA SER A 390 3.51 -12.30 9.84
C SER A 390 3.42 -13.82 9.89
N LYS A 391 3.01 -14.37 11.04
CA LYS A 391 2.78 -15.81 11.18
C LYS A 391 1.66 -16.28 10.26
N LEU A 392 0.55 -15.52 10.15
CA LEU A 392 -0.54 -15.83 9.23
C LEU A 392 -0.05 -15.95 7.78
N VAL A 393 0.72 -14.97 7.31
CA VAL A 393 1.26 -14.97 5.94
C VAL A 393 2.21 -16.14 5.74
N ASN A 394 3.07 -16.41 6.72
CA ASN A 394 4.01 -17.53 6.69
C ASN A 394 3.31 -18.89 6.64
N ASP A 395 2.29 -19.11 7.48
CA ASP A 395 1.51 -20.35 7.52
C ASP A 395 0.72 -20.56 6.21
N TRP A 396 0.16 -19.48 5.67
CA TRP A 396 -0.50 -19.51 4.36
C TRP A 396 0.47 -19.84 3.23
N TRP A 397 1.68 -19.21 3.25
CA TRP A 397 2.73 -19.47 2.26
C TRP A 397 3.17 -20.91 2.29
N ARG A 398 3.42 -21.44 3.50
CA ARG A 398 3.78 -22.84 3.72
C ARG A 398 2.70 -23.79 3.21
N ALA A 399 1.44 -23.55 3.52
CA ALA A 399 0.34 -24.39 3.07
C ALA A 399 0.20 -24.43 1.53
N ARG A 400 0.59 -23.34 0.84
CA ARG A 400 0.44 -23.23 -0.61
C ARG A 400 1.65 -23.72 -1.40
N PHE A 401 2.87 -23.42 -0.94
CA PHE A 401 4.08 -23.59 -1.74
C PHE A 401 5.07 -24.62 -1.20
N ALA A 402 4.92 -25.10 0.05
CA ALA A 402 5.90 -26.00 0.63
C ALA A 402 5.74 -27.46 0.18
N PHE A 403 4.65 -27.81 -0.53
CA PHE A 403 4.47 -29.19 -1.02
C PHE A 403 5.58 -29.56 -2.01
N GLY A 404 6.34 -30.61 -1.68
CA GLY A 404 7.48 -31.07 -2.49
C GLY A 404 8.73 -30.18 -2.42
N TYR A 405 8.73 -29.11 -1.62
CA TYR A 405 9.89 -28.24 -1.48
C TYR A 405 11.02 -28.94 -0.69
N THR A 406 12.21 -28.89 -1.24
CA THR A 406 13.44 -29.38 -0.55
C THR A 406 14.22 -28.18 -0.04
N PRO A 407 14.40 -28.05 1.31
CA PRO A 407 15.20 -26.98 1.91
C PRO A 407 16.59 -26.85 1.26
N ALA A 408 17.05 -25.61 1.11
CA ALA A 408 18.32 -25.32 0.42
C ALA A 408 19.51 -26.08 1.05
N SER A 409 19.53 -26.20 2.38
CA SER A 409 20.57 -26.94 3.12
C SER A 409 20.60 -28.45 2.84
N LYS A 410 19.54 -29.04 2.27
CA LYS A 410 19.41 -30.46 1.95
C LYS A 410 19.63 -30.77 0.48
N ARG A 411 19.85 -29.76 -0.35
CA ARG A 411 20.12 -29.95 -1.78
C ARG A 411 21.54 -30.50 -1.94
N ARG A 412 21.65 -31.62 -2.63
CA ARG A 412 22.96 -32.12 -3.06
C ARG A 412 23.47 -31.22 -4.16
N GLY A 413 24.65 -30.63 -3.95
CA GLY A 413 25.35 -29.88 -4.99
C GLY A 413 25.71 -30.72 -6.22
#